data_a4f05de9c762aceb7fb2592681113d7f
#
_entry.id   a4f05de9c762aceb7fb2592681113d7f
#
_cell.length_a   1.000
_cell.length_b   1.000
_cell.length_c   1.000
_cell.angle_alpha   90.00
_cell.angle_beta   90.00
_cell.angle_gamma   90.00
#
_symmetry.space_group_name_H-M   'P 1'
#
loop_
_entity.id
_entity.type
_entity.pdbx_description
1 polymer ?
#
loop_
_entity_poly.entity_id
_entity_poly.type
_entity_poly.pdbx_seq_one_letter_code
_entity_poly.pdbx_strand_id
1 'polypeptide(L)'
;VEAILANVARQSAALRAGLAKIESTTPLFAEVRGRGLMIGAVLNAAHAGRAGEILDHAAANGLLLLQAGPDVLRFVPPLTITDEELATGLERLHVALNDFVAT
;
A
#
# COMPACT_ATOMS: atom_id res chain seq x y z
N VAL A 1 13.81 -11.39 -18.58
CA VAL A 1 14.21 -11.29 -17.17
C VAL A 1 14.64 -9.87 -16.80
N GLU A 2 15.50 -9.25 -17.61
CA GLU A 2 15.95 -7.89 -17.37
C GLU A 2 14.80 -6.88 -17.40
N ALA A 3 13.85 -7.05 -18.32
CA ALA A 3 12.68 -6.19 -18.42
C ALA A 3 11.80 -6.30 -17.16
N ILE A 4 11.65 -7.51 -16.62
CA ILE A 4 10.89 -7.74 -15.40
C ILE A 4 11.61 -7.09 -14.21
N LEU A 5 12.92 -7.26 -14.09
CA LEU A 5 13.71 -6.68 -13.01
C LEU A 5 13.67 -5.16 -13.04
N ALA A 6 13.78 -4.56 -14.23
CA ALA A 6 13.69 -3.12 -14.41
C ALA A 6 12.29 -2.61 -14.00
N ASN A 7 11.23 -3.33 -14.37
CA ASN A 7 9.87 -2.96 -13.98
C ASN A 7 9.68 -3.04 -12.47
N VAL A 8 10.18 -4.11 -11.84
CA VAL A 8 10.09 -4.26 -10.38
C VAL A 8 10.76 -3.08 -9.67
N ALA A 9 11.97 -2.71 -10.11
CA ALA A 9 12.69 -1.58 -9.50
C ALA A 9 11.92 -0.27 -9.66
N ARG A 10 11.38 -0.01 -10.85
CA ARG A 10 10.61 1.20 -11.12
C ARG A 10 9.30 1.24 -10.33
N GLN A 11 8.56 0.15 -10.31
CA GLN A 11 7.29 0.09 -9.60
C GLN A 11 7.46 0.07 -8.09
N SER A 12 8.53 -0.54 -7.59
CA SER A 12 8.86 -0.48 -6.17
C SER A 12 9.09 0.96 -5.71
N ALA A 13 9.88 1.71 -6.48
CA ALA A 13 10.13 3.12 -6.18
C ALA A 13 8.84 3.95 -6.25
N ALA A 14 8.00 3.70 -7.26
CA ALA A 14 6.73 4.40 -7.42
C ALA A 14 5.76 4.09 -6.28
N LEU A 15 5.68 2.82 -5.86
CA LEU A 15 4.82 2.42 -4.74
C LEU A 15 5.27 3.07 -3.43
N ARG A 16 6.58 3.05 -3.15
CA ARG A 16 7.11 3.69 -1.93
C ARG A 16 6.87 5.19 -1.94
N ALA A 17 7.08 5.84 -3.08
CA ALA A 17 6.83 7.28 -3.23
C ALA A 17 5.35 7.61 -3.04
N GLY A 18 4.46 6.78 -3.59
CA GLY A 18 3.02 6.93 -3.42
C GLY A 18 2.57 6.78 -1.98
N LEU A 19 3.12 5.79 -1.26
CA LEU A 19 2.82 5.61 0.16
C LEU A 19 3.33 6.79 0.99
N ALA A 20 4.51 7.31 0.69
CA ALA A 20 5.05 8.48 1.38
C ALA A 20 4.18 9.72 1.14
N LYS A 21 3.67 9.89 -0.07
CA LYS A 21 2.78 11.00 -0.41
C LYS A 21 1.46 10.90 0.36
N ILE A 22 0.88 9.70 0.44
CA ILE A 22 -0.34 9.47 1.23
C ILE A 22 -0.07 9.78 2.70
N GLU A 23 1.04 9.27 3.23
CA GLU A 23 1.41 9.49 4.63
C GLU A 23 1.52 10.97 4.97
N SER A 24 1.96 11.81 4.03
CA SER A 24 2.11 13.25 4.26
C SER A 24 0.78 13.96 4.54
N THR A 25 -0.33 13.42 4.07
CA THR A 25 -1.66 14.00 4.28
C THR A 25 -2.54 13.17 5.22
N THR A 26 -2.28 11.87 5.31
CA THR A 26 -3.06 10.93 6.11
C THR A 26 -2.09 10.04 6.89
N PRO A 27 -1.54 10.54 8.02
CA PRO A 27 -0.50 9.81 8.77
C PRO A 27 -1.04 8.52 9.39
N LEU A 28 -0.60 7.39 8.87
CA LEU A 28 -1.03 6.06 9.32
C LEU A 28 0.13 5.11 9.60
N PHE A 29 1.29 5.35 8.99
CA PHE A 29 2.37 4.37 8.98
C PHE A 29 3.55 4.81 9.84
N ALA A 30 4.05 3.89 10.68
CA ALA A 30 5.29 4.08 11.39
C ALA A 30 6.48 3.81 10.49
N GLU A 31 6.34 2.84 9.57
CA GLU A 31 7.42 2.49 8.65
C GLU A 31 6.87 1.78 7.41
N VAL A 32 7.60 1.89 6.31
CA VAL A 32 7.35 1.13 5.09
C VAL A 32 8.62 0.33 4.81
N ARG A 33 8.48 -0.99 4.70
CA ARG A 33 9.63 -1.90 4.59
C ARG A 33 9.37 -2.97 3.53
N GLY A 34 10.40 -3.70 3.18
CA GLY A 34 10.33 -4.80 2.22
C GLY A 34 11.26 -4.61 1.05
N ARG A 35 11.23 -5.55 0.12
CA ARG A 35 12.08 -5.58 -1.06
C ARG A 35 11.25 -5.75 -2.32
N GLY A 36 11.68 -5.11 -3.39
CA GLY A 36 11.02 -5.22 -4.68
C GLY A 36 9.56 -4.84 -4.54
N LEU A 37 8.67 -5.72 -4.97
CA LEU A 37 7.24 -5.52 -4.88
C LEU A 37 6.58 -6.27 -3.72
N MET A 38 7.36 -6.71 -2.74
CA MET A 38 6.84 -7.25 -1.48
C MET A 38 7.04 -6.19 -0.39
N ILE A 39 6.09 -5.30 -0.26
CA ILE A 39 6.20 -4.14 0.62
C ILE A 39 5.19 -4.25 1.76
N GLY A 40 5.65 -4.02 2.99
CA GLY A 40 4.82 -3.96 4.17
C GLY A 40 4.77 -2.55 4.71
N ALA A 41 3.57 -2.07 5.02
CA ALA A 41 3.36 -0.79 5.70
C ALA A 41 2.90 -1.08 7.12
N VAL A 42 3.70 -0.67 8.10
CA VAL A 42 3.44 -0.90 9.51
C VAL A 42 2.64 0.27 10.05
N LEU A 43 1.50 -0.02 10.66
CA LEU A 43 0.64 1.03 11.24
C LEU A 43 1.33 1.69 12.43
N ASN A 44 1.09 2.98 12.61
CA ASN A 44 1.59 3.69 13.77
C ASN A 44 0.78 3.33 15.03
N ALA A 45 1.26 3.78 16.19
CA ALA A 45 0.64 3.44 17.48
C ALA A 45 -0.83 3.86 17.57
N ALA A 46 -1.20 4.97 16.93
CA ALA A 46 -2.58 5.46 16.96
C ALA A 46 -3.55 4.53 16.24
N HIS A 47 -3.07 3.67 15.33
CA HIS A 47 -3.89 2.79 14.51
C HIS A 47 -3.52 1.31 14.70
N ALA A 48 -2.77 0.99 15.73
CA ALA A 48 -2.35 -0.38 16.02
C ALA A 48 -3.55 -1.33 16.13
N GLY A 49 -3.42 -2.52 15.56
CA GLY A 49 -4.46 -3.55 15.61
C GLY A 49 -5.57 -3.37 14.59
N ARG A 50 -5.51 -2.34 13.73
CA ARG A 50 -6.62 -2.01 12.84
C ARG A 50 -6.37 -2.34 11.37
N ALA A 51 -5.36 -3.17 11.06
CA ALA A 51 -5.08 -3.53 9.67
C ALA A 51 -6.27 -4.20 8.98
N GLY A 52 -7.01 -5.06 9.69
CA GLY A 52 -8.19 -5.72 9.13
C GLY A 52 -9.28 -4.74 8.69
N GLU A 53 -9.49 -3.66 9.43
CA GLU A 53 -10.47 -2.63 9.06
C GLU A 53 -10.03 -1.92 7.78
N ILE A 54 -8.73 -1.66 7.64
CA ILE A 54 -8.20 -1.03 6.43
C ILE A 54 -8.37 -1.96 5.23
N LEU A 55 -8.17 -3.27 5.39
CA LEU A 55 -8.41 -4.23 4.33
C LEU A 55 -9.87 -4.18 3.83
N ASP A 56 -10.82 -4.03 4.75
CA ASP A 56 -12.23 -3.93 4.40
C ASP A 56 -12.52 -2.67 3.58
N HIS A 57 -11.96 -1.53 3.99
CA HIS A 57 -12.09 -0.29 3.23
C HIS A 57 -11.41 -0.38 1.85
N ALA A 58 -10.26 -1.04 1.78
CA ALA A 58 -9.57 -1.26 0.51
C ALA A 58 -10.42 -2.10 -0.44
N ALA A 59 -10.97 -3.20 0.06
CA ALA A 59 -11.84 -4.07 -0.73
C ALA A 59 -13.08 -3.33 -1.23
N ALA A 60 -13.69 -2.48 -0.42
CA ALA A 60 -14.83 -1.66 -0.80
C ALA A 60 -14.48 -0.69 -1.94
N ASN A 61 -13.20 -0.34 -2.09
CA ASN A 61 -12.71 0.52 -3.16
C ASN A 61 -12.06 -0.27 -4.31
N GLY A 62 -12.29 -1.58 -4.36
CA GLY A 62 -11.80 -2.42 -5.44
C GLY A 62 -10.32 -2.78 -5.35
N LEU A 63 -9.73 -2.67 -4.17
CA LEU A 63 -8.31 -2.95 -3.96
C LEU A 63 -8.13 -4.09 -2.96
N LEU A 64 -7.45 -5.15 -3.39
CA LEU A 64 -7.13 -6.27 -2.51
C LEU A 64 -5.75 -6.09 -1.90
N LEU A 65 -5.70 -6.04 -0.58
CA LEU A 65 -4.46 -6.02 0.19
C LEU A 65 -4.37 -7.30 1.01
N LEU A 66 -3.17 -7.64 1.43
CA LEU A 66 -2.94 -8.73 2.36
C LEU A 66 -2.61 -8.15 3.74
N GLN A 67 -2.76 -8.98 4.75
CA GLN A 67 -2.47 -8.61 6.13
C GLN A 67 -1.37 -9.50 6.66
N ALA A 68 -0.38 -8.90 7.30
CA ALA A 68 0.70 -9.63 7.96
C ALA A 68 0.67 -9.30 9.44
N GLY A 69 -0.27 -9.92 10.17
CA GLY A 69 -0.51 -9.61 11.57
C GLY A 69 -1.44 -8.40 11.72
N PRO A 70 -1.72 -7.97 12.97
CA PRO A 70 -2.72 -6.94 13.23
C PRO A 70 -2.30 -5.52 12.83
N ASP A 71 -1.00 -5.29 12.62
CA ASP A 71 -0.44 -3.96 12.43
C ASP A 71 0.19 -3.74 11.06
N VAL A 72 0.16 -4.72 10.16
CA VAL A 72 0.89 -4.60 8.89
C VAL A 72 -0.01 -4.85 7.70
N LEU A 73 -0.03 -3.88 6.78
CA LEU A 73 -0.60 -4.06 5.45
C LEU A 73 0.49 -4.58 4.53
N ARG A 74 0.17 -5.56 3.70
CA ARG A 74 1.13 -6.11 2.76
C ARG A 74 0.68 -5.87 1.33
N PHE A 75 1.57 -5.30 0.53
CA PHE A 75 1.36 -5.01 -0.88
C PHE A 75 2.17 -5.98 -1.71
N VAL A 76 1.51 -6.76 -2.58
CA VAL A 76 2.17 -7.76 -3.43
C VAL A 76 1.62 -7.63 -4.85
N PRO A 77 1.89 -6.51 -5.53
CA PRO A 77 1.43 -6.36 -6.90
C PRO A 77 2.15 -7.32 -7.84
N PRO A 78 1.54 -7.66 -8.99
CA PRO A 78 2.21 -8.49 -9.98
C PRO A 78 3.52 -7.86 -10.46
N LEU A 79 4.52 -8.68 -10.78
CA LEU A 79 5.82 -8.21 -11.26
C LEU A 79 5.71 -7.47 -12.60
N THR A 80 4.62 -7.68 -13.31
CA THR A 80 4.33 -7.06 -14.60
C THR A 80 3.39 -5.87 -14.49
N ILE A 81 3.11 -5.39 -13.27
CA ILE A 81 2.19 -4.26 -13.08
C ILE A 81 2.64 -3.06 -13.91
N THR A 82 1.69 -2.40 -14.55
CA THR A 82 1.97 -1.21 -15.36
C THR A 82 1.94 0.05 -14.51
N ASP A 83 2.49 1.14 -15.06
CA ASP A 83 2.46 2.44 -14.40
C ASP A 83 1.02 2.88 -14.12
N GLU A 84 0.11 2.67 -15.08
CA GLU A 84 -1.31 3.03 -14.92
C GLU A 84 -2.00 2.19 -13.84
N GLU A 85 -1.72 0.89 -13.82
CA GLU A 85 -2.31 0.00 -12.82
C GLU A 85 -1.85 0.38 -11.42
N LEU A 86 -0.57 0.69 -11.26
CA LEU A 86 -0.04 1.12 -9.97
C LEU A 86 -0.64 2.44 -9.54
N ALA A 87 -0.73 3.42 -10.44
CA ALA A 87 -1.33 4.72 -10.15
C ALA A 87 -2.79 4.57 -9.73
N THR A 88 -3.56 3.73 -10.41
CA THR A 88 -4.95 3.44 -10.06
C THR A 88 -5.05 2.79 -8.68
N GLY A 89 -4.17 1.84 -8.40
CA GLY A 89 -4.13 1.18 -7.09
C GLY A 89 -3.83 2.15 -5.96
N LEU A 90 -2.86 3.05 -6.16
CA LEU A 90 -2.52 4.07 -5.17
C LEU A 90 -3.67 5.06 -4.95
N GLU A 91 -4.38 5.44 -6.02
CA GLU A 91 -5.54 6.31 -5.91
C GLU A 91 -6.64 5.66 -5.08
N ARG A 92 -6.95 4.40 -5.36
CA ARG A 92 -7.94 3.62 -4.60
C ARG A 92 -7.52 3.44 -3.15
N LEU A 93 -6.24 3.21 -2.91
CA LEU A 93 -5.70 3.12 -1.57
C LEU A 93 -5.91 4.43 -0.81
N HIS A 94 -5.60 5.55 -1.44
CA HIS A 94 -5.76 6.87 -0.82
C HIS A 94 -7.21 7.11 -0.40
N VAL A 95 -8.17 6.80 -1.27
CA VAL A 95 -9.59 6.91 -0.94
C VAL A 95 -9.95 5.99 0.23
N ALA A 96 -9.50 4.74 0.19
CA ALA A 96 -9.78 3.77 1.25
C ALA A 96 -9.23 4.22 2.60
N LEU A 97 -8.01 4.76 2.62
CA LEU A 97 -7.39 5.22 3.87
C LEU A 97 -8.09 6.47 4.41
N ASN A 98 -8.53 7.38 3.54
CA ASN A 98 -9.31 8.52 3.96
C ASN A 98 -10.66 8.10 4.55
N ASP A 99 -11.33 7.12 3.94
CA ASP A 99 -12.58 6.56 4.46
C ASP A 99 -12.36 5.90 5.82
N PHE A 100 -11.27 5.17 5.96
CA PHE A 100 -10.90 4.53 7.23
C PHE A 100 -10.70 5.55 8.34
N VAL A 101 -9.98 6.62 8.08
CA VAL A 101 -9.72 7.67 9.07
C VAL A 101 -11.00 8.41 9.44
N ALA A 102 -11.95 8.53 8.52
CA ALA A 102 -13.22 9.21 8.75
C ALA A 102 -14.19 8.39 9.63
N THR A 103 -13.92 7.10 9.80
CA THR A 103 -14.73 6.25 10.69
C THR A 103 -14.13 6.19 12.09
#